data_f52e86ff35aa14c251cacb63b170966c
#
_entry.id   f52e86ff35aa14c251cacb63b170966c
#
_cell.length_a   1.000
_cell.length_b   1.000
_cell.length_c   1.000
_cell.angle_alpha   90.00
_cell.angle_beta   90.00
_cell.angle_gamma   90.00
#
_symmetry.space_group_name_H-M   'P 1'
#
loop_
_entity.id
_entity.type
_entity.pdbx_description
1 polymer ?
#
loop_
_entity_poly.entity_id
_entity_poly.type
_entity_poly.pdbx_seq_one_letter_code
_entity_poly.pdbx_strand_id
1 'polypeptide(L)'
;MRQASVKRTTKETAVEVMIDLDGEGRSSIATGIGFLDHMLDLLARHSRIDIEIKAKGDLHIDHHHTTEDVGIALGQAVKQALGDMKGITRYADVHLPMDEALTRVAIDISGRPFLVFKADFVRDKVGPFDTELVQEWFQAFAINAAVTLHVATLYGTNDHHIAESCFKGLARALRAAVAIDPRAAHEVPSTKGTLNA
;
A
#
# COMPACT_ATOMS: atom_id res chain seq x y z
N MET A 1 -0.39 -15.21 -14.41
CA MET A 1 -1.30 -14.57 -13.44
C MET A 1 -0.43 -13.94 -12.37
N ARG A 2 -0.61 -12.65 -12.10
CA ARG A 2 0.18 -11.90 -11.11
C ARG A 2 -0.51 -11.94 -9.74
N GLN A 3 -0.50 -13.13 -9.15
CA GLN A 3 -1.14 -13.44 -7.86
C GLN A 3 -0.10 -13.87 -6.84
N ALA A 4 -0.36 -13.60 -5.56
CA ALA A 4 0.48 -14.05 -4.46
C ALA A 4 -0.34 -14.32 -3.21
N SER A 5 0.18 -15.19 -2.37
CA SER A 5 -0.34 -15.47 -1.03
C SER A 5 0.81 -15.46 -0.03
N VAL A 6 0.66 -14.68 1.03
CA VAL A 6 1.63 -14.56 2.12
C VAL A 6 0.97 -14.92 3.44
N LYS A 7 1.66 -15.75 4.22
CA LYS A 7 1.30 -16.03 5.62
C LYS A 7 2.48 -15.63 6.51
N ARG A 8 2.22 -14.75 7.46
CA ARG A 8 3.19 -14.27 8.44
C ARG A 8 2.64 -14.53 9.85
N THR A 9 3.41 -15.24 10.66
CA THR A 9 3.03 -15.52 12.04
C THR A 9 4.21 -15.19 12.96
N THR A 10 3.94 -14.40 13.98
CA THR A 10 4.87 -14.05 15.06
C THR A 10 4.26 -14.48 16.40
N LYS A 11 4.83 -14.04 17.51
CA LYS A 11 4.21 -14.21 18.83
C LYS A 11 3.07 -13.21 19.07
N GLU A 12 3.04 -12.13 18.30
CA GLU A 12 2.15 -10.97 18.47
C GLU A 12 0.98 -11.01 17.49
N THR A 13 1.23 -11.50 16.25
CA THR A 13 0.23 -11.48 15.17
C THR A 13 0.25 -12.75 14.34
N ALA A 14 -0.89 -13.03 13.69
CA ALA A 14 -1.01 -13.97 12.59
C ALA A 14 -1.74 -13.27 11.43
N VAL A 15 -1.06 -13.10 10.29
CA VAL A 15 -1.56 -12.36 9.14
C VAL A 15 -1.53 -13.25 7.90
N GLU A 16 -2.64 -13.32 7.18
CA GLU A 16 -2.76 -13.97 5.88
C GLU A 16 -3.21 -12.93 4.85
N VAL A 17 -2.50 -12.85 3.74
CA VAL A 17 -2.79 -11.95 2.63
C VAL A 17 -2.85 -12.74 1.34
N MET A 18 -3.87 -12.51 0.53
CA MET A 18 -3.95 -12.96 -0.86
C MET A 18 -4.24 -11.76 -1.76
N ILE A 19 -3.55 -11.66 -2.89
CA ILE A 19 -3.77 -10.59 -3.87
C ILE A 19 -3.78 -11.11 -5.30
N ASP A 20 -4.49 -10.37 -6.16
CA ASP A 20 -4.43 -10.47 -7.61
C ASP A 20 -4.25 -9.05 -8.20
N LEU A 21 -3.06 -8.78 -8.78
CA LEU A 21 -2.75 -7.49 -9.39
C LEU A 21 -3.62 -7.19 -10.62
N ASP A 22 -4.14 -8.23 -11.27
CA ASP A 22 -5.00 -8.16 -12.46
C ASP A 22 -6.50 -8.31 -12.13
N GLY A 23 -6.87 -8.06 -10.86
CA GLY A 23 -8.22 -8.19 -10.32
C GLY A 23 -9.19 -7.08 -10.73
N GLU A 24 -10.32 -7.02 -10.02
CA GLU A 24 -11.40 -6.05 -10.23
C GLU A 24 -11.57 -5.07 -9.05
N GLY A 25 -10.69 -5.13 -8.05
CA GLY A 25 -10.76 -4.33 -6.83
C GLY A 25 -11.76 -4.89 -5.82
N ARG A 26 -11.91 -6.21 -5.76
CA ARG A 26 -12.67 -6.89 -4.72
C ARG A 26 -11.84 -6.93 -3.44
N SER A 27 -12.50 -6.78 -2.30
CA SER A 27 -11.84 -6.82 -1.00
C SER A 27 -12.58 -7.75 -0.04
N SER A 28 -11.80 -8.38 0.85
CA SER A 28 -12.28 -9.12 2.02
C SER A 28 -11.27 -8.88 3.13
N ILE A 29 -11.51 -7.84 3.93
CA ILE A 29 -10.54 -7.33 4.91
C ILE A 29 -11.07 -7.53 6.32
N ALA A 30 -10.27 -8.15 7.19
CA ALA A 30 -10.59 -8.40 8.59
C ALA A 30 -9.30 -8.34 9.43
N THR A 31 -8.91 -7.14 9.85
CA THR A 31 -7.76 -6.93 10.74
C THR A 31 -8.17 -6.78 12.21
N GLY A 32 -9.43 -6.53 12.48
CA GLY A 32 -9.94 -6.17 13.79
C GLY A 32 -9.80 -4.68 14.12
N ILE A 33 -9.23 -3.88 13.20
CA ILE A 33 -9.02 -2.43 13.32
C ILE A 33 -9.87 -1.74 12.26
N GLY A 34 -11.06 -1.27 12.63
CA GLY A 34 -12.06 -0.79 11.66
C GLY A 34 -11.58 0.33 10.74
N PHE A 35 -10.75 1.27 11.23
CA PHE A 35 -10.20 2.32 10.38
C PHE A 35 -9.18 1.78 9.36
N LEU A 36 -8.33 0.84 9.77
CA LEU A 36 -7.39 0.19 8.87
C LEU A 36 -8.13 -0.65 7.82
N ASP A 37 -9.16 -1.40 8.23
CA ASP A 37 -10.00 -2.17 7.30
C ASP A 37 -10.59 -1.26 6.23
N HIS A 38 -11.12 -0.10 6.62
CA HIS A 38 -11.64 0.90 5.68
C HIS A 38 -10.56 1.42 4.72
N MET A 39 -9.36 1.76 5.21
CA MET A 39 -8.26 2.21 4.34
C MET A 39 -7.83 1.15 3.33
N LEU A 40 -7.79 -0.12 3.73
CA LEU A 40 -7.42 -1.24 2.87
C LEU A 40 -8.52 -1.57 1.84
N ASP A 41 -9.79 -1.42 2.19
CA ASP A 41 -10.90 -1.50 1.24
C ASP A 41 -10.79 -0.44 0.14
N LEU A 42 -10.45 0.80 0.51
CA LEU A 42 -10.18 1.87 -0.44
C LEU A 42 -8.97 1.55 -1.33
N LEU A 43 -7.91 0.99 -0.73
CA LEU A 43 -6.73 0.55 -1.49
C LEU A 43 -7.12 -0.47 -2.56
N ALA A 44 -7.83 -1.53 -2.20
CA ALA A 44 -8.30 -2.55 -3.14
C ALA A 44 -9.18 -1.93 -4.24
N ARG A 45 -10.20 -1.18 -3.85
CA ARG A 45 -11.18 -0.61 -4.77
C ARG A 45 -10.56 0.31 -5.83
N HIS A 46 -9.68 1.20 -5.40
CA HIS A 46 -9.11 2.22 -6.27
C HIS A 46 -7.87 1.74 -7.05
N SER A 47 -7.15 0.76 -6.54
CA SER A 47 -6.07 0.10 -7.28
C SER A 47 -6.57 -0.91 -8.31
N ARG A 48 -7.81 -1.41 -8.16
CA ARG A 48 -8.37 -2.54 -8.92
C ARG A 48 -7.64 -3.87 -8.66
N ILE A 49 -6.85 -3.94 -7.60
CA ILE A 49 -6.22 -5.16 -7.11
C ILE A 49 -7.25 -5.89 -6.24
N ASP A 50 -7.46 -7.17 -6.46
CA ASP A 50 -8.24 -7.97 -5.51
C ASP A 50 -7.36 -8.24 -4.28
N ILE A 51 -7.89 -7.98 -3.08
CA ILE A 51 -7.14 -8.08 -1.82
C ILE A 51 -8.00 -8.82 -0.78
N GLU A 52 -7.47 -9.94 -0.27
CA GLU A 52 -8.00 -10.61 0.92
C GLU A 52 -6.99 -10.53 2.05
N ILE A 53 -7.40 -10.04 3.22
CA ILE A 53 -6.55 -9.93 4.42
C ILE A 53 -7.33 -10.47 5.61
N LYS A 54 -6.70 -11.41 6.33
CA LYS A 54 -7.13 -11.87 7.65
C LYS A 54 -5.98 -11.67 8.61
N ALA A 55 -6.21 -10.91 9.67
CA ALA A 55 -5.24 -10.71 10.72
C ALA A 55 -5.86 -10.96 12.10
N LYS A 56 -5.05 -11.54 12.96
CA LYS A 56 -5.34 -11.67 14.40
C LYS A 56 -4.08 -11.21 15.14
N GLY A 57 -4.19 -10.09 15.84
CA GLY A 57 -3.10 -9.52 16.60
C GLY A 57 -3.46 -9.29 18.07
N ASP A 58 -2.50 -8.81 18.81
CA ASP A 58 -2.56 -8.49 20.24
C ASP A 58 -3.17 -7.09 20.49
N LEU A 59 -4.35 -6.83 19.91
CA LEU A 59 -5.07 -5.54 19.97
C LEU A 59 -5.38 -5.04 21.38
N HIS A 60 -5.21 -5.89 22.40
CA HIS A 60 -5.30 -5.50 23.79
C HIS A 60 -4.09 -4.69 24.28
N ILE A 61 -2.98 -4.73 23.57
CA ILE A 61 -1.81 -3.87 23.76
C ILE A 61 -2.09 -2.53 23.09
N ASP A 62 -2.11 -2.49 21.76
CA ASP A 62 -2.50 -1.38 20.90
C ASP A 62 -2.71 -1.88 19.46
N HIS A 63 -2.80 -0.96 18.48
CA HIS A 63 -2.96 -1.30 17.08
C HIS A 63 -1.64 -1.40 16.29
N HIS A 64 -0.47 -1.15 16.92
CA HIS A 64 0.81 -1.00 16.23
C HIS A 64 1.22 -2.29 15.52
N HIS A 65 1.44 -3.37 16.26
CA HIS A 65 1.94 -4.63 15.70
C HIS A 65 1.08 -5.17 14.56
N THR A 66 -0.26 -5.08 14.70
CA THR A 66 -1.18 -5.53 13.65
C THR A 66 -1.09 -4.65 12.40
N THR A 67 -1.01 -3.33 12.57
CA THR A 67 -0.91 -2.38 11.46
C THR A 67 0.39 -2.57 10.69
N GLU A 68 1.52 -2.68 11.38
CA GLU A 68 2.83 -2.93 10.80
C GLU A 68 2.86 -4.26 10.04
N ASP A 69 2.48 -5.36 10.71
CA ASP A 69 2.55 -6.71 10.14
C ASP A 69 1.62 -6.90 8.93
N VAL A 70 0.47 -6.22 8.89
CA VAL A 70 -0.39 -6.16 7.70
C VAL A 70 0.31 -5.42 6.56
N GLY A 71 0.97 -4.28 6.84
CA GLY A 71 1.79 -3.56 5.87
C GLY A 71 2.93 -4.42 5.30
N ILE A 72 3.65 -5.13 6.18
CA ILE A 72 4.72 -6.08 5.80
C ILE A 72 4.16 -7.17 4.87
N ALA A 73 3.11 -7.86 5.29
CA ALA A 73 2.57 -9.00 4.55
C ALA A 73 2.01 -8.57 3.19
N LEU A 74 1.30 -7.44 3.12
CA LEU A 74 0.79 -6.91 1.86
C LEU A 74 1.92 -6.45 0.94
N GLY A 75 2.96 -5.78 1.47
CA GLY A 75 4.14 -5.41 0.70
C GLY A 75 4.83 -6.63 0.08
N GLN A 76 5.03 -7.69 0.88
CA GLN A 76 5.60 -8.95 0.41
C GLN A 76 4.75 -9.60 -0.69
N ALA A 77 3.42 -9.59 -0.53
CA ALA A 77 2.51 -10.13 -1.53
C ALA A 77 2.59 -9.35 -2.85
N VAL A 78 2.64 -8.02 -2.82
CA VAL A 78 2.83 -7.18 -4.01
C VAL A 78 4.16 -7.50 -4.69
N LYS A 79 5.26 -7.58 -3.95
CA LYS A 79 6.57 -7.95 -4.50
C LYS A 79 6.55 -9.32 -5.16
N GLN A 80 5.94 -10.32 -4.53
CA GLN A 80 5.84 -11.67 -5.09
C GLN A 80 4.99 -11.70 -6.35
N ALA A 81 3.85 -11.01 -6.37
CA ALA A 81 2.94 -10.96 -7.51
C ALA A 81 3.54 -10.22 -8.71
N LEU A 82 4.43 -9.24 -8.50
CA LEU A 82 5.15 -8.55 -9.57
C LEU A 82 6.14 -9.44 -10.32
N GLY A 83 6.63 -10.52 -9.70
CA GLY A 83 7.51 -11.48 -10.33
C GLY A 83 8.79 -10.84 -10.90
N ASP A 84 9.03 -11.03 -12.21
CA ASP A 84 10.20 -10.49 -12.91
C ASP A 84 10.06 -9.03 -13.36
N MET A 85 8.94 -8.40 -13.04
CA MET A 85 8.63 -6.98 -13.32
C MET A 85 8.68 -6.60 -14.81
N LYS A 86 8.56 -7.58 -15.72
CA LYS A 86 8.52 -7.30 -17.15
C LYS A 86 7.23 -6.61 -17.56
N GLY A 87 7.36 -5.69 -18.49
CA GLY A 87 6.23 -4.99 -19.09
C GLY A 87 5.50 -3.97 -18.21
N ILE A 88 5.84 -3.84 -16.92
CA ILE A 88 5.17 -2.87 -16.05
C ILE A 88 5.50 -1.42 -16.44
N THR A 89 4.57 -0.51 -16.19
CA THR A 89 4.79 0.93 -16.37
C THR A 89 5.88 1.46 -15.43
N ARG A 90 6.02 0.87 -14.25
CA ARG A 90 7.04 1.12 -13.23
C ARG A 90 6.85 2.41 -12.45
N TYR A 91 6.76 3.56 -13.13
CA TYR A 91 6.60 4.86 -12.49
C TYR A 91 5.17 5.35 -12.60
N ALA A 92 4.67 5.95 -11.54
CA ALA A 92 3.42 6.68 -11.59
C ALA A 92 3.37 7.75 -10.51
N ASP A 93 2.61 8.80 -10.77
CA ASP A 93 2.26 9.80 -9.78
C ASP A 93 0.79 10.20 -9.90
N VAL A 94 0.26 10.75 -8.81
CA VAL A 94 -1.10 11.24 -8.75
C VAL A 94 -1.23 12.36 -7.74
N HIS A 95 -2.06 13.35 -8.05
CA HIS A 95 -2.63 14.26 -7.08
C HIS A 95 -4.05 13.82 -6.78
N LEU A 96 -4.32 13.48 -5.54
CA LEU A 96 -5.61 12.94 -5.12
C LEU A 96 -6.31 13.89 -4.16
N PRO A 97 -7.43 14.49 -4.56
CA PRO A 97 -8.26 15.30 -3.69
C PRO A 97 -9.18 14.40 -2.85
N MET A 98 -9.40 14.80 -1.60
CA MET A 98 -10.45 14.30 -0.73
C MET A 98 -11.04 15.50 -0.01
N ASP A 99 -12.14 16.03 -0.56
CA ASP A 99 -12.76 17.29 -0.16
C ASP A 99 -11.71 18.42 -0.07
N GLU A 100 -11.40 18.90 1.14
CA GLU A 100 -10.44 19.99 1.38
C GLU A 100 -8.97 19.52 1.42
N ALA A 101 -8.71 18.20 1.46
CA ALA A 101 -7.37 17.65 1.48
C ALA A 101 -6.88 17.33 0.07
N LEU A 102 -5.61 17.59 -0.19
CA LEU A 102 -4.93 17.21 -1.42
C LEU A 102 -3.61 16.53 -1.11
N THR A 103 -3.44 15.28 -1.56
CA THR A 103 -2.21 14.52 -1.39
C THR A 103 -1.60 14.16 -2.74
N ARG A 104 -0.29 14.36 -2.88
CA ARG A 104 0.52 13.87 -3.99
C ARG A 104 1.17 12.55 -3.58
N VAL A 105 1.03 11.54 -4.44
CA VAL A 105 1.73 10.25 -4.28
C VAL A 105 2.51 9.96 -5.55
N ALA A 106 3.78 9.57 -5.41
CA ALA A 106 4.63 9.12 -6.50
C ALA A 106 5.30 7.80 -6.12
N ILE A 107 5.32 6.84 -7.05
CA ILE A 107 5.88 5.50 -6.85
C ILE A 107 6.85 5.14 -7.97
N ASP A 108 7.95 4.49 -7.60
CA ASP A 108 8.87 3.76 -8.51
C ASP A 108 8.97 2.30 -8.03
N ILE A 109 8.51 1.36 -8.84
CA ILE A 109 8.72 -0.08 -8.60
C ILE A 109 10.16 -0.39 -8.98
N SER A 110 11.07 -0.02 -8.08
CA SER A 110 12.52 0.05 -8.35
C SER A 110 13.32 -1.15 -7.85
N GLY A 111 12.71 -2.02 -7.02
CA GLY A 111 13.46 -2.99 -6.23
C GLY A 111 14.26 -2.39 -5.07
N ARG A 112 14.25 -1.08 -4.88
CA ARG A 112 14.96 -0.34 -3.83
C ARG A 112 13.96 0.31 -2.89
N PRO A 113 13.82 -0.22 -1.66
CA PRO A 113 12.85 0.28 -0.70
C PRO A 113 13.24 1.66 -0.18
N PHE A 114 12.34 2.63 -0.30
CA PHE A 114 12.50 3.95 0.30
C PHE A 114 11.14 4.61 0.50
N LEU A 115 10.89 5.21 1.66
CA LEU A 115 9.69 6.01 1.90
C LEU A 115 10.07 7.47 2.22
N VAL A 116 9.40 8.38 1.55
CA VAL A 116 9.27 9.78 1.98
C VAL A 116 7.81 10.00 2.36
N PHE A 117 7.54 10.26 3.63
CA PHE A 117 6.19 10.51 4.13
C PHE A 117 6.13 11.91 4.73
N LYS A 118 5.24 12.75 4.18
CA LYS A 118 5.01 14.15 4.59
C LYS A 118 3.51 14.40 4.64
N ALA A 119 2.84 13.77 5.57
CA ALA A 119 1.45 14.03 5.87
C ALA A 119 1.35 14.37 7.36
N ASP A 120 1.09 15.63 7.65
CA ASP A 120 0.98 16.12 9.01
C ASP A 120 -0.46 15.93 9.50
N PHE A 121 -0.62 15.24 10.61
CA PHE A 121 -1.89 15.06 11.30
C PHE A 121 -1.95 16.02 12.49
N VAL A 122 -3.12 16.64 12.70
CA VAL A 122 -3.31 17.61 13.80
C VAL A 122 -3.74 16.90 15.08
N ARG A 123 -4.44 15.79 14.95
CA ARG A 123 -4.96 14.99 16.09
C ARG A 123 -4.18 13.70 16.21
N ASP A 124 -4.02 13.23 17.43
CA ASP A 124 -3.33 11.96 17.69
C ASP A 124 -4.13 10.74 17.21
N LYS A 125 -5.47 10.88 17.03
CA LYS A 125 -6.36 9.77 16.67
C LYS A 125 -7.45 10.15 15.68
N VAL A 126 -7.83 9.17 14.84
CA VAL A 126 -9.07 9.14 14.08
C VAL A 126 -9.91 7.97 14.60
N GLY A 127 -10.98 8.26 15.34
CA GLY A 127 -11.66 7.23 16.13
C GLY A 127 -10.70 6.61 17.15
N PRO A 128 -10.61 5.29 17.24
CA PRO A 128 -9.66 4.61 18.12
C PRO A 128 -8.26 4.41 17.49
N PHE A 129 -8.05 4.78 16.23
CA PHE A 129 -6.81 4.55 15.48
C PHE A 129 -5.83 5.71 15.65
N ASP A 130 -4.60 5.42 16.06
CA ASP A 130 -3.54 6.42 16.22
C ASP A 130 -3.03 6.87 14.84
N THR A 131 -2.95 8.19 14.62
CA THR A 131 -2.59 8.75 13.30
C THR A 131 -1.14 8.46 12.90
N GLU A 132 -0.24 8.27 13.86
CA GLU A 132 1.15 7.86 13.62
C GLU A 132 1.23 6.51 12.88
N LEU A 133 0.25 5.61 13.09
CA LEU A 133 0.21 4.30 12.45
C LEU A 133 -0.05 4.36 10.94
N VAL A 134 -0.52 5.49 10.42
CA VAL A 134 -0.60 5.71 8.98
C VAL A 134 0.80 5.66 8.37
N GLN A 135 1.75 6.44 8.92
CA GLN A 135 3.13 6.41 8.45
C GLN A 135 3.77 5.04 8.63
N GLU A 136 3.52 4.38 9.76
CA GLU A 136 4.06 3.05 10.07
C GLU A 136 3.62 2.01 9.04
N TRP A 137 2.32 1.99 8.69
CA TRP A 137 1.81 1.11 7.66
C TRP A 137 2.49 1.39 6.29
N PHE A 138 2.61 2.67 5.89
CA PHE A 138 3.26 3.05 4.63
C PHE A 138 4.74 2.65 4.60
N GLN A 139 5.45 2.76 5.75
CA GLN A 139 6.84 2.35 5.90
C GLN A 139 6.98 0.83 5.73
N ALA A 140 6.18 0.07 6.45
CA ALA A 140 6.15 -1.40 6.38
C ALA A 140 5.85 -1.87 4.95
N PHE A 141 4.84 -1.29 4.30
CA PHE A 141 4.48 -1.60 2.92
C PHE A 141 5.62 -1.28 1.94
N ALA A 142 6.15 -0.06 1.94
CA ALA A 142 7.16 0.37 0.97
C ALA A 142 8.44 -0.46 1.04
N ILE A 143 8.91 -0.78 2.27
CA ILE A 143 10.08 -1.62 2.50
C ILE A 143 9.85 -3.02 1.93
N ASN A 144 8.72 -3.64 2.24
CA ASN A 144 8.48 -5.03 1.91
C ASN A 144 8.01 -5.24 0.46
N ALA A 145 7.37 -4.24 -0.15
CA ALA A 145 7.10 -4.20 -1.58
C ALA A 145 8.36 -3.88 -2.41
N ALA A 146 9.45 -3.46 -1.77
CA ALA A 146 10.70 -3.02 -2.38
C ALA A 146 10.47 -1.88 -3.40
N VAL A 147 9.66 -0.90 -3.03
CA VAL A 147 9.34 0.27 -3.86
C VAL A 147 9.89 1.56 -3.25
N THR A 148 10.22 2.52 -4.10
CA THR A 148 10.43 3.90 -3.69
C THR A 148 9.08 4.60 -3.72
N LEU A 149 8.62 5.12 -2.57
CA LEU A 149 7.31 5.72 -2.41
C LEU A 149 7.42 7.10 -1.78
N HIS A 150 6.82 8.09 -2.40
CA HIS A 150 6.69 9.44 -1.87
C HIS A 150 5.21 9.75 -1.64
N VAL A 151 4.85 10.15 -0.44
CA VAL A 151 3.52 10.58 -0.03
C VAL A 151 3.64 11.96 0.58
N ALA A 152 2.98 12.96 0.03
CA ALA A 152 3.03 14.31 0.54
C ALA A 152 1.66 14.98 0.47
N THR A 153 1.04 15.21 1.62
CA THR A 153 -0.16 16.04 1.74
C THR A 153 0.25 17.51 1.52
N LEU A 154 -0.32 18.14 0.52
CA LEU A 154 -0.02 19.52 0.15
C LEU A 154 -0.79 20.49 1.04
N TYR A 155 -2.01 20.14 1.38
CA TYR A 155 -2.89 20.80 2.34
C TYR A 155 -4.05 19.88 2.72
N GLY A 156 -4.67 20.16 3.86
CA GLY A 156 -5.82 19.45 4.43
C GLY A 156 -6.00 19.83 5.87
N THR A 157 -7.20 19.69 6.41
CA THR A 157 -7.53 20.03 7.81
C THR A 157 -8.25 18.90 8.55
N ASN A 158 -8.81 17.95 7.84
CA ASN A 158 -9.45 16.77 8.41
C ASN A 158 -8.53 15.57 8.31
N ASP A 159 -8.07 15.04 9.44
CA ASP A 159 -7.10 13.94 9.50
C ASP A 159 -7.61 12.65 8.84
N HIS A 160 -8.92 12.38 8.90
CA HIS A 160 -9.53 11.28 8.17
C HIS A 160 -9.37 11.47 6.65
N HIS A 161 -9.68 12.68 6.14
CA HIS A 161 -9.53 12.99 4.70
C HIS A 161 -8.06 12.94 4.27
N ILE A 162 -7.14 13.40 5.12
CA ILE A 162 -5.70 13.31 4.86
C ILE A 162 -5.28 11.84 4.73
N ALA A 163 -5.60 10.99 5.72
CA ALA A 163 -5.27 9.58 5.69
C ALA A 163 -5.89 8.88 4.46
N GLU A 164 -7.18 9.12 4.22
CA GLU A 164 -7.90 8.53 3.08
C GLU A 164 -7.30 8.96 1.74
N SER A 165 -6.90 10.23 1.60
CA SER A 165 -6.23 10.72 0.39
C SER A 165 -4.86 10.07 0.17
N CYS A 166 -4.12 9.72 1.23
CA CYS A 166 -2.87 8.98 1.14
C CYS A 166 -3.11 7.56 0.58
N PHE A 167 -4.06 6.80 1.16
CA PHE A 167 -4.35 5.44 0.72
C PHE A 167 -4.96 5.37 -0.68
N LYS A 168 -5.90 6.24 -1.02
CA LYS A 168 -6.44 6.35 -2.39
C LYS A 168 -5.37 6.79 -3.39
N GLY A 169 -4.48 7.69 -2.96
CA GLY A 169 -3.35 8.14 -3.76
C GLY A 169 -2.39 6.99 -4.08
N LEU A 170 -2.00 6.20 -3.07
CA LEU A 170 -1.21 4.98 -3.26
C LEU A 170 -1.94 4.01 -4.20
N ALA A 171 -3.23 3.78 -3.98
CA ALA A 171 -4.03 2.87 -4.81
C ALA A 171 -3.98 3.25 -6.30
N ARG A 172 -4.19 4.52 -6.60
CA ARG A 172 -4.18 5.04 -7.99
C ARG A 172 -2.79 5.01 -8.61
N ALA A 173 -1.77 5.38 -7.86
CA ALA A 173 -0.38 5.32 -8.32
C ALA A 173 0.07 3.87 -8.55
N LEU A 174 -0.23 2.97 -7.60
CA LEU A 174 0.10 1.55 -7.72
C LEU A 174 -0.59 0.91 -8.95
N ARG A 175 -1.90 1.18 -9.14
CA ARG A 175 -2.63 0.72 -10.33
C ARG A 175 -1.93 1.09 -11.63
N ALA A 176 -1.48 2.34 -11.74
CA ALA A 176 -0.81 2.80 -12.96
C ALA A 176 0.59 2.19 -13.08
N ALA A 177 1.36 2.11 -11.98
CA ALA A 177 2.72 1.60 -11.99
C ALA A 177 2.82 0.10 -12.32
N VAL A 178 1.83 -0.72 -11.88
CA VAL A 178 1.78 -2.17 -12.17
C VAL A 178 1.16 -2.49 -13.51
N ALA A 179 0.54 -1.52 -14.19
CA ALA A 179 -0.08 -1.74 -15.49
C ALA A 179 0.95 -2.21 -16.53
N ILE A 180 0.56 -3.19 -17.35
CA ILE A 180 1.41 -3.69 -18.43
C ILE A 180 1.30 -2.76 -19.63
N ASP A 181 2.43 -2.24 -20.12
CA ASP A 181 2.51 -1.58 -21.43
C ASP A 181 2.60 -2.66 -22.52
N PRO A 182 1.59 -2.82 -23.38
CA PRO A 182 1.60 -3.86 -24.41
C PRO A 182 2.73 -3.68 -25.44
N ARG A 183 3.30 -2.48 -25.55
CA ARG A 183 4.42 -2.18 -26.47
C ARG A 183 5.76 -2.66 -25.93
N ALA A 184 5.87 -2.90 -24.60
CA ALA A 184 7.08 -3.30 -23.90
C ALA A 184 6.87 -4.54 -23.02
N ALA A 185 5.86 -5.37 -23.30
CA ALA A 185 5.38 -6.43 -22.42
C ALA A 185 6.45 -7.48 -22.02
N HIS A 186 7.52 -7.60 -22.80
CA HIS A 186 8.61 -8.55 -22.55
C HIS A 186 9.90 -7.91 -22.04
N GLU A 187 9.91 -6.59 -21.88
CA GLU A 187 11.07 -5.82 -21.46
C GLU A 187 11.03 -5.50 -19.96
N VAL A 188 12.19 -5.55 -19.32
CA VAL A 188 12.33 -4.97 -17.97
C VAL A 188 12.49 -3.45 -18.15
N PRO A 189 11.67 -2.60 -17.52
CA PRO A 189 11.70 -1.16 -17.72
C PRO A 189 12.89 -0.52 -16.97
N SER A 190 14.11 -0.90 -17.37
CA SER A 190 15.35 -0.45 -16.76
C SER A 190 16.49 -0.51 -17.78
N THR A 191 17.23 0.59 -17.92
CA THR A 191 18.48 0.62 -18.72
C THR A 191 19.58 -0.31 -18.22
N LYS A 192 19.45 -0.80 -16.97
CA LYS A 192 20.34 -1.81 -16.37
C LYS A 192 19.96 -3.24 -16.72
N GLY A 193 18.81 -3.47 -17.38
CA GLY A 193 18.28 -4.79 -17.69
C GLY A 193 17.71 -5.56 -16.48
N THR A 194 17.72 -4.96 -15.29
CA THR A 194 17.18 -5.56 -14.06
C THR A 194 16.60 -4.49 -13.13
N LEU A 195 15.61 -4.88 -12.31
CA LEU A 195 15.07 -4.13 -11.17
C LEU A 195 15.33 -4.84 -9.84
N ASN A 196 15.96 -6.02 -9.87
CA ASN A 196 16.44 -6.69 -8.66
C ASN A 196 17.81 -6.10 -8.30
N ALA A 197 17.86 -5.28 -7.28
CA ALA A 197 19.09 -4.74 -6.73
C ALA A 197 19.62 -5.64 -5.63
#